data_e7408bc891c191edde44e07e08d03f4a
#
_entry.id   e7408bc891c191edde44e07e08d03f4a
#
_cell.length_a   1.000
_cell.length_b   1.000
_cell.length_c   1.000
_cell.angle_alpha   90.00
_cell.angle_beta   90.00
_cell.angle_gamma   90.00
#
_symmetry.space_group_name_H-M   'P 1'
#
loop_
_entity.id
_entity.type
_entity.pdbx_description
1 polymer ?
#
loop_
_entity_poly.entity_id
_entity_poly.type
_entity_poly.pdbx_seq_one_letter_code
_entity_poly.pdbx_strand_id
1 'polypeptide(L)'
;LLAAGLLAAPARAHEAGDWLLKVGASQVRPKSNNGSVLNGSVDLDANNSVRPSFTVTYMATRNIGIELLAAWPFEHDIRGSGLGRIASTKQLPPTLSVQWHFLPDSTVQPYVGVGLNYTTFFDTKTHGALEGSDLRLGDSWGLAGQLGVDVKLNERWFLNADLRYIDISSKVKLDGQRIGTARIDPWVATVAVGYRF
;
A
#
# COMPACT_ATOMS: atom_id res chain seq x y z
N LEU A 1 -48.81 2.23 3.33
CA LEU A 1 -47.51 2.64 3.86
C LEU A 1 -46.99 1.56 4.80
N LEU A 2 -46.25 0.57 4.26
CA LEU A 2 -45.51 -0.44 5.04
C LEU A 2 -44.11 0.13 5.29
N ALA A 3 -43.83 0.60 6.49
CA ALA A 3 -42.51 0.88 6.98
C ALA A 3 -41.88 -0.47 7.35
N ALA A 4 -41.06 -1.03 6.47
CA ALA A 4 -40.18 -2.14 6.80
C ALA A 4 -39.09 -1.60 7.75
N GLY A 5 -39.29 -1.80 9.06
CA GLY A 5 -38.27 -1.59 10.06
C GLY A 5 -37.14 -2.58 9.81
N LEU A 6 -36.02 -2.12 9.27
CA LEU A 6 -34.76 -2.83 9.32
C LEU A 6 -34.40 -2.98 10.80
N LEU A 7 -34.71 -4.13 11.38
CA LEU A 7 -34.12 -4.55 12.64
C LEU A 7 -32.60 -4.66 12.43
N ALA A 8 -31.89 -3.62 12.79
CA ALA A 8 -30.44 -3.68 12.90
C ALA A 8 -30.13 -4.67 14.04
N ALA A 9 -29.74 -5.88 13.67
CA ALA A 9 -29.10 -6.79 14.62
C ALA A 9 -27.94 -6.03 15.29
N PRO A 10 -27.70 -6.19 16.61
CA PRO A 10 -26.60 -5.54 17.29
C PRO A 10 -25.30 -5.91 16.58
N ALA A 11 -24.69 -4.94 15.92
CA ALA A 11 -23.42 -5.16 15.23
C ALA A 11 -22.39 -5.51 16.30
N ARG A 12 -21.98 -6.78 16.38
CA ARG A 12 -20.94 -7.21 17.31
C ARG A 12 -19.66 -6.43 17.05
N ALA A 13 -19.04 -5.97 18.12
CA ALA A 13 -17.72 -5.37 18.11
C ALA A 13 -16.66 -6.33 17.54
N HIS A 14 -15.51 -5.79 17.12
CA HIS A 14 -14.32 -6.63 17.00
C HIS A 14 -14.00 -7.20 18.39
N GLU A 15 -13.77 -8.50 18.44
CA GLU A 15 -13.38 -9.20 19.69
C GLU A 15 -11.91 -9.61 19.60
N ALA A 16 -11.30 -9.80 20.77
CA ALA A 16 -9.96 -10.37 20.80
C ALA A 16 -10.00 -11.81 20.23
N GLY A 17 -9.10 -12.11 19.31
CA GLY A 17 -9.06 -13.38 18.60
C GLY A 17 -9.71 -13.37 17.22
N ASP A 18 -10.46 -12.31 16.85
CA ASP A 18 -11.04 -12.18 15.51
C ASP A 18 -9.95 -12.09 14.42
N TRP A 19 -10.26 -12.69 13.29
CA TRP A 19 -9.50 -12.52 12.04
C TRP A 19 -10.33 -11.71 11.04
N LEU A 20 -9.73 -10.65 10.52
CA LEU A 20 -10.36 -9.79 9.51
C LEU A 20 -9.62 -10.00 8.19
N LEU A 21 -10.32 -10.49 7.19
CA LEU A 21 -9.82 -10.57 5.82
C LEU A 21 -10.45 -9.45 5.00
N LYS A 22 -9.64 -8.60 4.39
CA LYS A 22 -10.09 -7.52 3.49
C LYS A 22 -9.56 -7.81 2.08
N VAL A 23 -10.43 -7.72 1.09
CA VAL A 23 -10.08 -7.87 -0.33
C VAL A 23 -10.61 -6.66 -1.08
N GLY A 24 -9.76 -6.04 -1.89
CA GLY A 24 -10.13 -4.82 -2.57
C GLY A 24 -9.13 -4.38 -3.62
N ALA A 25 -9.12 -3.09 -3.89
CA ALA A 25 -8.21 -2.46 -4.82
C ALA A 25 -7.43 -1.34 -4.12
N SER A 26 -6.13 -1.32 -4.36
CA SER A 26 -5.22 -0.29 -3.87
C SER A 26 -4.66 0.52 -5.03
N GLN A 27 -4.71 1.83 -4.90
CA GLN A 27 -4.06 2.78 -5.78
C GLN A 27 -2.78 3.27 -5.11
N VAL A 28 -1.64 3.02 -5.74
CA VAL A 28 -0.34 3.56 -5.34
C VAL A 28 -0.07 4.82 -6.12
N ARG A 29 0.19 5.90 -5.41
CA ARG A 29 0.58 7.21 -5.95
C ARG A 29 1.97 7.57 -5.42
N PRO A 30 3.04 7.34 -6.20
CA PRO A 30 4.36 7.86 -5.87
C PRO A 30 4.29 9.38 -5.67
N LYS A 31 5.17 9.94 -4.83
CA LYS A 31 5.28 11.40 -4.75
C LYS A 31 5.78 11.97 -6.08
N SER A 32 5.47 13.22 -6.36
CA SER A 32 6.13 13.99 -7.42
C SER A 32 7.60 14.21 -7.03
N ASN A 33 8.52 14.04 -7.96
CA ASN A 33 9.96 14.06 -7.73
C ASN A 33 10.46 12.84 -6.92
N ASN A 34 10.69 11.76 -7.65
CA ASN A 34 11.20 10.50 -7.09
C ASN A 34 12.73 10.49 -6.91
N GLY A 35 13.35 11.64 -6.83
CA GLY A 35 14.79 11.80 -6.70
C GLY A 35 15.48 11.99 -8.06
N SER A 36 16.81 12.10 -8.02
CA SER A 36 17.62 12.27 -9.21
C SER A 36 18.76 11.24 -9.28
N VAL A 37 19.18 10.95 -10.48
CA VAL A 37 20.32 10.05 -10.80
C VAL A 37 21.37 10.79 -11.60
N LEU A 38 22.54 10.17 -11.82
CA LEU A 38 23.65 10.74 -12.57
C LEU A 38 24.07 12.12 -12.01
N ASN A 39 24.35 12.18 -10.69
CA ASN A 39 24.77 13.38 -9.97
C ASN A 39 23.76 14.55 -10.09
N GLY A 40 22.47 14.26 -10.13
CA GLY A 40 21.42 15.26 -10.21
C GLY A 40 21.06 15.70 -11.63
N SER A 41 21.65 15.10 -12.65
CA SER A 41 21.41 15.48 -14.05
C SER A 41 20.09 14.99 -14.61
N VAL A 42 19.48 13.95 -14.02
CA VAL A 42 18.21 13.36 -14.48
C VAL A 42 17.28 13.17 -13.29
N ASP A 43 16.17 13.90 -13.28
CA ASP A 43 15.09 13.71 -12.31
C ASP A 43 14.23 12.51 -12.71
N LEU A 44 13.84 11.72 -11.71
CA LEU A 44 12.99 10.55 -11.88
C LEU A 44 11.55 10.86 -11.55
N ASP A 45 10.63 10.28 -12.33
CA ASP A 45 9.19 10.31 -12.07
C ASP A 45 8.59 8.92 -12.31
N ALA A 46 7.65 8.51 -11.45
CA ALA A 46 6.97 7.22 -11.53
C ALA A 46 5.45 7.44 -11.60
N ASN A 47 4.78 6.68 -12.47
CA ASN A 47 3.33 6.79 -12.65
C ASN A 47 2.54 6.09 -11.52
N ASN A 48 1.25 6.45 -11.43
CA ASN A 48 0.31 5.78 -10.55
C ASN A 48 0.00 4.36 -11.02
N SER A 49 -0.30 3.47 -10.08
CA SER A 49 -0.70 2.10 -10.37
C SER A 49 -1.86 1.66 -9.49
N VAL A 50 -2.81 0.90 -10.06
CA VAL A 50 -3.93 0.31 -9.32
C VAL A 50 -3.85 -1.20 -9.47
N ARG A 51 -3.93 -1.93 -8.35
CA ARG A 51 -3.91 -3.40 -8.34
C ARG A 51 -4.85 -3.96 -7.27
N PRO A 52 -5.32 -5.19 -7.43
CA PRO A 52 -5.98 -5.93 -6.36
C PRO A 52 -5.04 -6.06 -5.16
N SER A 53 -5.61 -5.94 -3.98
CA SER A 53 -4.89 -6.07 -2.70
C SER A 53 -5.74 -6.80 -1.69
N PHE A 54 -5.08 -7.39 -0.70
CA PHE A 54 -5.74 -8.01 0.43
C PHE A 54 -4.94 -7.76 1.70
N THR A 55 -5.67 -7.68 2.82
CA THR A 55 -5.06 -7.62 4.14
C THR A 55 -5.66 -8.69 5.02
N VAL A 56 -4.84 -9.18 5.92
CA VAL A 56 -5.25 -10.06 7.02
C VAL A 56 -4.89 -9.37 8.31
N THR A 57 -5.89 -9.15 9.17
CA THR A 57 -5.71 -8.52 10.48
C THR A 57 -6.13 -9.49 11.57
N TYR A 58 -5.24 -9.74 12.53
CA TYR A 58 -5.55 -10.45 13.77
C TYR A 58 -5.82 -9.44 14.88
N MET A 59 -6.99 -9.51 15.51
CA MET A 59 -7.35 -8.66 16.64
C MET A 59 -6.76 -9.23 17.92
N ALA A 60 -5.59 -8.71 18.34
CA ALA A 60 -4.95 -9.13 19.59
C ALA A 60 -5.77 -8.72 20.82
N THR A 61 -6.48 -7.60 20.71
CA THR A 61 -7.49 -7.12 21.66
C THR A 61 -8.65 -6.52 20.89
N ARG A 62 -9.69 -6.04 21.56
CA ARG A 62 -10.81 -5.31 20.91
C ARG A 62 -10.35 -4.04 20.17
N ASN A 63 -9.23 -3.47 20.55
CA ASN A 63 -8.72 -2.22 20.02
C ASN A 63 -7.40 -2.36 19.25
N ILE A 64 -6.64 -3.46 19.45
CA ILE A 64 -5.33 -3.64 18.82
C ILE A 64 -5.42 -4.74 17.77
N GLY A 65 -5.14 -4.38 16.52
CA GLY A 65 -5.00 -5.30 15.40
C GLY A 65 -3.55 -5.38 14.92
N ILE A 66 -3.15 -6.57 14.48
CA ILE A 66 -1.87 -6.81 13.78
C ILE A 66 -2.24 -7.16 12.34
N GLU A 67 -1.86 -6.30 11.41
CA GLU A 67 -2.26 -6.42 9.99
C GLU A 67 -1.05 -6.72 9.10
N LEU A 68 -1.23 -7.67 8.20
CA LEU A 68 -0.35 -7.91 7.06
C LEU A 68 -1.07 -7.47 5.77
N LEU A 69 -0.50 -6.49 5.07
CA LEU A 69 -0.90 -6.10 3.73
C LEU A 69 -0.08 -6.86 2.70
N ALA A 70 -0.75 -7.43 1.71
CA ALA A 70 -0.17 -7.92 0.48
C ALA A 70 -1.00 -7.46 -0.73
N ALA A 71 -0.37 -7.39 -1.89
CA ALA A 71 -1.01 -6.96 -3.13
C ALA A 71 -0.45 -7.73 -4.31
N TRP A 72 -1.15 -7.71 -5.46
CA TRP A 72 -0.52 -8.07 -6.73
C TRP A 72 0.58 -7.06 -7.04
N PRO A 73 1.66 -7.50 -7.73
CA PRO A 73 2.77 -6.60 -8.04
C PRO A 73 2.29 -5.33 -8.74
N PHE A 74 2.66 -4.18 -8.17
CA PHE A 74 2.44 -2.89 -8.82
C PHE A 74 3.49 -2.70 -9.90
N GLU A 75 3.07 -2.24 -11.06
CA GLU A 75 3.95 -1.94 -12.19
C GLU A 75 4.01 -0.43 -12.37
N HIS A 76 5.21 0.09 -12.47
CA HIS A 76 5.48 1.50 -12.64
C HIS A 76 6.39 1.75 -13.84
N ASP A 77 6.00 2.71 -14.69
CA ASP A 77 6.87 3.30 -15.68
C ASP A 77 7.74 4.36 -15.00
N ILE A 78 9.04 4.28 -15.23
CA ILE A 78 10.03 5.25 -14.75
C ILE A 78 10.36 6.16 -15.92
N ARG A 79 10.25 7.46 -15.69
CA ARG A 79 10.59 8.51 -16.66
C ARG A 79 11.77 9.30 -16.15
N GLY A 80 12.67 9.67 -17.04
CA GLY A 80 13.76 10.60 -16.79
C GLY A 80 13.48 11.95 -17.45
N SER A 81 13.80 13.04 -16.77
CA SER A 81 13.67 14.38 -17.33
C SER A 81 14.44 14.51 -18.64
N GLY A 82 13.77 14.94 -19.71
CA GLY A 82 14.36 15.07 -21.05
C GLY A 82 14.59 13.75 -21.80
N LEU A 83 14.41 12.58 -21.15
CA LEU A 83 14.67 11.26 -21.74
C LEU A 83 13.40 10.45 -22.03
N GLY A 84 12.25 10.90 -21.53
CA GLY A 84 10.97 10.16 -21.62
C GLY A 84 10.96 8.91 -20.74
N ARG A 85 10.29 7.83 -21.20
CA ARG A 85 10.26 6.55 -20.50
C ARG A 85 11.61 5.85 -20.66
N ILE A 86 12.29 5.61 -19.53
CA ILE A 86 13.62 4.99 -19.49
C ILE A 86 13.58 3.54 -18.96
N ALA A 87 12.58 3.21 -18.13
CA ALA A 87 12.42 1.86 -17.61
C ALA A 87 10.99 1.58 -17.19
N SER A 88 10.69 0.31 -16.94
CA SER A 88 9.54 -0.15 -16.15
C SER A 88 10.00 -1.17 -15.11
N THR A 89 9.32 -1.21 -13.98
CA THR A 89 9.64 -2.14 -12.90
C THR A 89 8.39 -2.58 -12.18
N LYS A 90 8.42 -3.80 -11.65
CA LYS A 90 7.38 -4.30 -10.74
C LYS A 90 7.86 -4.21 -9.31
N GLN A 91 6.95 -3.88 -8.40
CA GLN A 91 7.23 -3.84 -6.95
C GLN A 91 6.19 -4.61 -6.15
N LEU A 92 6.66 -5.21 -5.07
CA LEU A 92 5.83 -5.85 -4.04
C LEU A 92 6.17 -5.20 -2.70
N PRO A 93 5.25 -4.42 -2.09
CA PRO A 93 5.47 -3.75 -0.82
C PRO A 93 4.68 -4.41 0.33
N PRO A 94 4.94 -5.67 0.75
CA PRO A 94 4.32 -6.19 1.95
C PRO A 94 4.59 -5.28 3.15
N THR A 95 3.55 -5.09 3.95
CA THR A 95 3.61 -4.18 5.11
C THR A 95 2.98 -4.86 6.32
N LEU A 96 3.74 -4.95 7.40
CA LEU A 96 3.26 -5.43 8.69
C LEU A 96 3.00 -4.23 9.60
N SER A 97 1.77 -4.09 10.09
CA SER A 97 1.32 -2.94 10.87
C SER A 97 0.67 -3.34 12.18
N VAL A 98 0.78 -2.48 13.19
CA VAL A 98 -0.05 -2.51 14.39
C VAL A 98 -1.07 -1.38 14.27
N GLN A 99 -2.34 -1.71 14.48
CA GLN A 99 -3.48 -0.81 14.37
C GLN A 99 -4.10 -0.57 15.74
N TRP A 100 -4.61 0.65 15.95
CA TRP A 100 -5.48 0.99 17.07
C TRP A 100 -6.86 1.39 16.54
N HIS A 101 -7.88 0.59 16.89
CA HIS A 101 -9.29 0.82 16.57
C HIS A 101 -9.96 1.61 17.70
N PHE A 102 -10.54 2.78 17.39
CA PHE A 102 -11.04 3.72 18.41
C PHE A 102 -12.42 3.37 18.96
N LEU A 103 -13.32 2.88 18.12
CA LEU A 103 -14.73 2.66 18.42
C LEU A 103 -15.16 1.23 18.09
N PRO A 104 -14.65 0.21 18.80
CA PRO A 104 -14.87 -1.20 18.43
C PRO A 104 -16.36 -1.61 18.46
N ASP A 105 -17.20 -0.95 19.27
CA ASP A 105 -18.63 -1.23 19.40
C ASP A 105 -19.51 -0.48 18.40
N SER A 106 -18.93 0.47 17.65
CA SER A 106 -19.67 1.30 16.68
C SER A 106 -19.85 0.60 15.34
N THR A 107 -20.85 1.06 14.58
CA THR A 107 -21.00 0.69 13.16
C THR A 107 -19.86 1.26 12.31
N VAL A 108 -19.35 2.44 12.68
CA VAL A 108 -18.22 3.09 12.02
C VAL A 108 -17.03 3.03 12.96
N GLN A 109 -15.98 2.36 12.54
CA GLN A 109 -14.80 2.04 13.35
C GLN A 109 -13.54 2.64 12.72
N PRO A 110 -13.20 3.89 13.06
CA PRO A 110 -11.95 4.48 12.62
C PRO A 110 -10.76 3.82 13.32
N TYR A 111 -9.64 3.75 12.60
CA TYR A 111 -8.39 3.26 13.14
C TYR A 111 -7.18 4.03 12.59
N VAL A 112 -6.11 3.97 13.33
CA VAL A 112 -4.77 4.42 12.90
C VAL A 112 -3.79 3.26 13.08
N GLY A 113 -2.69 3.29 12.34
CA GLY A 113 -1.67 2.26 12.46
C GLY A 113 -0.30 2.75 12.07
N VAL A 114 0.70 2.03 12.57
CA VAL A 114 2.10 2.18 12.20
C VAL A 114 2.67 0.82 11.86
N GLY A 115 3.60 0.77 10.91
CA GLY A 115 4.11 -0.51 10.44
C GLY A 115 5.50 -0.42 9.83
N LEU A 116 6.01 -1.60 9.50
CA LEU A 116 7.23 -1.81 8.75
C LEU A 116 6.87 -2.32 7.37
N ASN A 117 7.43 -1.66 6.36
CA ASN A 117 7.33 -2.05 4.97
C ASN A 117 8.64 -2.66 4.51
N TYR A 118 8.53 -3.75 3.76
CA TYR A 118 9.61 -4.28 2.94
C TYR A 118 9.18 -4.22 1.49
N THR A 119 9.90 -3.49 0.65
CA THR A 119 9.61 -3.41 -0.78
C THR A 119 10.72 -4.05 -1.57
N THR A 120 10.36 -5.00 -2.43
CA THR A 120 11.26 -5.61 -3.41
C THR A 120 10.87 -5.18 -4.82
N PHE A 121 11.88 -4.98 -5.67
CA PHE A 121 11.73 -4.60 -7.07
C PHE A 121 12.25 -5.74 -7.95
N PHE A 122 11.50 -6.04 -9.01
CA PHE A 122 11.83 -7.12 -9.93
C PHE A 122 11.26 -6.85 -11.32
N ASP A 123 11.66 -7.68 -12.30
CA ASP A 123 11.21 -7.58 -13.70
C ASP A 123 11.43 -6.16 -14.27
N THR A 124 12.59 -5.57 -13.94
CA THR A 124 12.97 -4.25 -14.46
C THR A 124 13.37 -4.37 -15.93
N LYS A 125 12.74 -3.59 -16.79
CA LYS A 125 13.02 -3.51 -18.22
C LYS A 125 13.44 -2.10 -18.57
N THR A 126 14.51 -1.97 -19.33
CA THR A 126 15.02 -0.69 -19.83
C THR A 126 14.40 -0.35 -21.17
N HIS A 127 14.22 0.94 -21.43
CA HIS A 127 13.62 1.48 -22.65
C HIS A 127 14.33 2.75 -23.11
N GLY A 128 14.17 3.10 -24.39
CA GLY A 128 14.67 4.36 -24.94
C GLY A 128 16.15 4.57 -24.72
N ALA A 129 16.53 5.65 -24.04
CA ALA A 129 17.94 6.01 -23.80
C ALA A 129 18.74 4.97 -22.98
N LEU A 130 18.06 4.08 -22.24
CA LEU A 130 18.70 3.02 -21.44
C LEU A 130 18.50 1.63 -22.03
N GLU A 131 17.99 1.52 -23.26
CA GLU A 131 17.75 0.22 -23.88
C GLU A 131 19.06 -0.60 -23.98
N GLY A 132 19.01 -1.85 -23.50
CA GLY A 132 20.16 -2.74 -23.46
C GLY A 132 21.07 -2.62 -22.23
N SER A 133 20.85 -1.62 -21.36
CA SER A 133 21.56 -1.50 -20.08
C SER A 133 20.87 -2.29 -18.96
N ASP A 134 21.64 -2.74 -17.96
CA ASP A 134 21.12 -3.44 -16.78
C ASP A 134 20.79 -2.44 -15.67
N LEU A 135 19.51 -2.04 -15.58
CA LEU A 135 19.02 -1.18 -14.52
C LEU A 135 18.45 -2.02 -13.37
N ARG A 136 18.93 -1.79 -12.15
CA ARG A 136 18.47 -2.47 -10.94
C ARG A 136 18.08 -1.49 -9.85
N LEU A 137 16.94 -1.77 -9.23
CA LEU A 137 16.48 -1.11 -8.01
C LEU A 137 16.71 -2.06 -6.83
N GLY A 138 17.39 -1.58 -5.78
CA GLY A 138 17.60 -2.36 -4.56
C GLY A 138 16.35 -2.38 -3.69
N ASP A 139 16.23 -3.42 -2.86
CA ASP A 139 15.16 -3.55 -1.89
C ASP A 139 15.17 -2.38 -0.89
N SER A 140 14.01 -2.09 -0.33
CA SER A 140 13.80 -1.01 0.64
C SER A 140 13.11 -1.53 1.90
N TRP A 141 13.61 -1.10 3.05
CA TRP A 141 12.92 -1.18 4.32
C TRP A 141 12.52 0.24 4.75
N GLY A 142 11.26 0.42 5.16
CA GLY A 142 10.77 1.71 5.55
C GLY A 142 9.62 1.64 6.55
N LEU A 143 9.27 2.78 7.11
CA LEU A 143 8.12 2.92 8.00
C LEU A 143 6.85 3.16 7.17
N ALA A 144 5.73 2.69 7.70
CA ALA A 144 4.42 2.98 7.17
C ALA A 144 3.54 3.58 8.26
N GLY A 145 2.78 4.61 7.89
CA GLY A 145 1.70 5.16 8.70
C GLY A 145 0.39 4.97 7.97
N GLN A 146 -0.69 4.63 8.69
CA GLN A 146 -2.00 4.44 8.07
C GLN A 146 -3.12 5.03 8.93
N LEU A 147 -4.18 5.40 8.25
CA LEU A 147 -5.47 5.73 8.84
C LEU A 147 -6.56 5.09 7.99
N GLY A 148 -7.60 4.60 8.63
CA GLY A 148 -8.68 3.97 7.91
C GLY A 148 -9.96 3.92 8.72
N VAL A 149 -10.98 3.38 8.08
CA VAL A 149 -12.30 3.21 8.67
C VAL A 149 -12.92 1.91 8.18
N ASP A 150 -13.44 1.12 9.11
CA ASP A 150 -14.30 -0.01 8.83
C ASP A 150 -15.74 0.38 9.08
N VAL A 151 -16.63 0.12 8.12
CA VAL A 151 -18.08 0.36 8.22
C VAL A 151 -18.79 -0.98 8.20
N LYS A 152 -19.34 -1.39 9.31
CA LYS A 152 -20.07 -2.66 9.46
C LYS A 152 -21.33 -2.67 8.61
N LEU A 153 -21.50 -3.72 7.81
CA LEU A 153 -22.74 -4.00 7.07
C LEU A 153 -23.64 -4.97 7.86
N ASN A 154 -23.01 -5.94 8.53
CA ASN A 154 -23.67 -6.91 9.42
C ASN A 154 -22.63 -7.48 10.41
N GLU A 155 -22.93 -8.59 11.07
CA GLU A 155 -22.03 -9.22 12.06
C GLU A 155 -20.68 -9.68 11.48
N ARG A 156 -20.60 -9.98 10.18
CA ARG A 156 -19.41 -10.55 9.54
C ARG A 156 -18.83 -9.68 8.44
N TRP A 157 -19.66 -8.96 7.70
CA TRP A 157 -19.24 -8.17 6.54
C TRP A 157 -19.09 -6.70 6.89
N PHE A 158 -18.06 -6.07 6.36
CA PHE A 158 -17.81 -4.64 6.49
C PHE A 158 -17.17 -4.07 5.23
N LEU A 159 -17.32 -2.77 5.03
CA LEU A 159 -16.57 -2.00 4.05
C LEU A 159 -15.37 -1.37 4.73
N ASN A 160 -14.28 -1.26 4.00
CA ASN A 160 -13.06 -0.61 4.46
C ASN A 160 -12.63 0.48 3.48
N ALA A 161 -12.17 1.60 4.02
CA ALA A 161 -11.40 2.60 3.32
C ALA A 161 -10.13 2.87 4.14
N ASP A 162 -8.97 2.83 3.49
CA ASP A 162 -7.65 2.98 4.11
C ASP A 162 -6.79 3.94 3.28
N LEU A 163 -6.06 4.80 3.96
CA LEU A 163 -5.03 5.66 3.39
C LEU A 163 -3.72 5.42 4.12
N ARG A 164 -2.67 5.12 3.37
CA ARG A 164 -1.37 4.75 3.89
C ARG A 164 -0.27 5.55 3.22
N TYR A 165 0.69 6.00 4.02
CA TYR A 165 1.95 6.55 3.55
C TYR A 165 3.06 5.57 3.87
N ILE A 166 3.95 5.31 2.91
CA ILE A 166 5.04 4.35 3.05
C ILE A 166 6.35 5.03 2.66
N ASP A 167 7.35 4.99 3.53
CA ASP A 167 8.71 5.41 3.19
C ASP A 167 9.38 4.31 2.35
N ILE A 168 9.70 4.61 1.09
CA ILE A 168 10.35 3.67 0.18
C ILE A 168 11.52 4.37 -0.51
N SER A 169 12.74 3.93 -0.17
CA SER A 169 13.99 4.44 -0.74
C SER A 169 14.80 3.31 -1.35
N SER A 170 15.00 3.34 -2.66
CA SER A 170 15.74 2.31 -3.40
C SER A 170 17.04 2.84 -4.00
N LYS A 171 18.12 2.09 -3.85
CA LYS A 171 19.40 2.37 -4.51
C LYS A 171 19.29 1.98 -5.97
N VAL A 172 19.57 2.93 -6.87
CA VAL A 172 19.55 2.71 -8.32
C VAL A 172 20.94 2.38 -8.81
N LYS A 173 21.06 1.25 -9.53
CA LYS A 173 22.30 0.81 -10.17
C LYS A 173 22.06 0.67 -11.66
N LEU A 174 23.03 1.12 -12.47
CA LEU A 174 23.09 0.94 -13.91
C LEU A 174 24.39 0.22 -14.25
N ASP A 175 24.29 -0.92 -14.94
CA ASP A 175 25.42 -1.77 -15.31
C ASP A 175 26.36 -2.08 -14.12
N GLY A 176 25.73 -2.34 -12.94
CA GLY A 176 26.41 -2.65 -11.68
C GLY A 176 26.89 -1.43 -10.89
N GLN A 177 26.95 -0.24 -11.47
CA GLN A 177 27.39 0.99 -10.79
C GLN A 177 26.20 1.71 -10.16
N ARG A 178 26.35 2.18 -8.91
CA ARG A 178 25.35 3.00 -8.24
C ARG A 178 25.32 4.39 -8.86
N ILE A 179 24.17 4.77 -9.43
CA ILE A 179 23.97 6.08 -10.08
C ILE A 179 23.10 7.04 -9.27
N GLY A 180 22.46 6.56 -8.21
CA GLY A 180 21.61 7.41 -7.36
C GLY A 180 20.72 6.66 -6.40
N THR A 181 19.68 7.35 -5.91
CA THR A 181 18.65 6.78 -5.04
C THR A 181 17.29 7.29 -5.51
N ALA A 182 16.36 6.37 -5.77
CA ALA A 182 14.97 6.68 -6.02
C ALA A 182 14.21 6.70 -4.70
N ARG A 183 13.46 7.78 -4.44
CA ARG A 183 12.57 7.93 -3.29
C ARG A 183 11.14 7.93 -3.78
N ILE A 184 10.42 6.87 -3.54
CA ILE A 184 9.07 6.67 -4.08
C ILE A 184 8.04 7.25 -3.14
N ASP A 185 8.19 7.01 -1.85
CA ASP A 185 7.40 7.53 -0.73
C ASP A 185 5.91 7.71 -1.08
N PRO A 186 5.21 6.61 -1.47
CA PRO A 186 3.88 6.72 -2.04
C PRO A 186 2.80 6.93 -0.98
N TRP A 187 1.73 7.59 -1.41
CA TRP A 187 0.42 7.42 -0.81
C TRP A 187 -0.28 6.22 -1.44
N VAL A 188 -0.87 5.37 -0.59
CA VAL A 188 -1.65 4.20 -1.01
C VAL A 188 -3.06 4.37 -0.49
N ALA A 189 -4.04 4.51 -1.39
CA ALA A 189 -5.45 4.55 -1.06
C ALA A 189 -6.08 3.20 -1.41
N THR A 190 -6.80 2.60 -0.46
CA THR A 190 -7.45 1.29 -0.62
C THR A 190 -8.93 1.37 -0.33
N VAL A 191 -9.72 0.68 -1.13
CA VAL A 191 -11.14 0.39 -0.84
C VAL A 191 -11.33 -1.12 -0.89
N ALA A 192 -11.96 -1.68 0.13
CA ALA A 192 -12.09 -3.12 0.26
C ALA A 192 -13.43 -3.54 0.87
N VAL A 193 -13.79 -4.79 0.62
CA VAL A 193 -14.80 -5.52 1.38
C VAL A 193 -14.06 -6.41 2.37
N GLY A 194 -14.49 -6.37 3.62
CA GLY A 194 -13.92 -7.18 4.68
C GLY A 194 -14.90 -8.23 5.20
N TYR A 195 -14.33 -9.33 5.65
CA TYR A 195 -15.03 -10.42 6.32
C TYR A 195 -14.34 -10.75 7.65
N ARG A 196 -15.14 -10.94 8.69
CA ARG A 196 -14.71 -11.31 10.03
C ARG A 196 -15.01 -12.79 10.29
N PHE A 197 -14.01 -13.50 10.72
CA PHE A 197 -14.10 -14.90 11.15
C PHE A 197 -14.19 -15.02 12.67
#